data_499bff6002efb7a94fa617180e29a71e
#
_entry.id   499bff6002efb7a94fa617180e29a71e
#
_cell.length_a   1.000
_cell.length_b   1.000
_cell.length_c   1.000
_cell.angle_alpha   90.00
_cell.angle_beta   90.00
_cell.angle_gamma   90.00
#
_symmetry.space_group_name_H-M   'P 1'
#
loop_
_entity.id
_entity.type
_entity.pdbx_description
1 polymer ?
#
loop_
_entity_poly.entity_id
_entity_poly.type
_entity_poly.pdbx_seq_one_letter_code
_entity_poly.pdbx_strand_id
1 'polypeptide(L)'
;MAMGYIRGKTLCAAVRLEIADALGDGEQHLDELAVATGSDRDALYRLLRALAGIGVLTEVTPFCFALTPLGQPLRRDAPGSVWASIVFWADLLADSWTYLAECVRAGGDLGALAVMEREGVKSRWSREPDAQAIFHAAFAEPTASDMATVAGAYDFSRCHVVADLGGAGGGLLSAILAAHPEARGILVDRKEAIDGAARRLAAAGMADRCDLVAGDLLEAVPGGADAYIMKSVLHGYNDASARRILTNCFTSMTAESRLLLMEVVLPVQIDRADPRLERLLLADLNMLAVTGGRERSATEWEPLLASAGFELRRVISVPGQDYSILEAVPDRRGSKMQ
;
A
#
# COMPACT_ATOMS: atom_id res chain seq x y z
N MET A 1 22.75 1.45 11.97
CA MET A 1 21.94 0.88 10.88
C MET A 1 21.67 -0.61 11.06
N ALA A 2 22.65 -1.51 11.18
CA ALA A 2 22.41 -2.97 11.30
C ALA A 2 21.44 -3.37 12.45
N MET A 3 21.42 -2.61 13.55
CA MET A 3 20.47 -2.81 14.66
C MET A 3 19.01 -2.44 14.35
N GLY A 4 18.73 -1.80 13.19
CA GLY A 4 17.36 -1.45 12.80
C GLY A 4 16.44 -2.65 12.70
N TYR A 5 16.93 -3.77 12.16
CA TYR A 5 16.21 -5.03 12.10
C TYR A 5 15.80 -5.53 13.50
N ILE A 6 16.71 -5.47 14.47
CA ILE A 6 16.43 -5.90 15.85
C ILE A 6 15.36 -5.02 16.48
N ARG A 7 15.42 -3.69 16.27
CA ARG A 7 14.37 -2.77 16.75
C ARG A 7 13.00 -3.11 16.16
N GLY A 8 12.93 -3.34 14.84
CA GLY A 8 11.68 -3.76 14.17
C GLY A 8 11.11 -5.04 14.76
N LYS A 9 11.97 -6.06 14.99
CA LYS A 9 11.55 -7.32 15.62
C LYS A 9 11.14 -7.16 17.08
N THR A 10 11.75 -6.25 17.83
CA THR A 10 11.37 -5.92 19.21
C THR A 10 9.96 -5.32 19.25
N LEU A 11 9.66 -4.36 18.35
CA LEU A 11 8.31 -3.79 18.21
C LEU A 11 7.29 -4.85 17.77
N CYS A 12 7.66 -5.70 16.81
CA CYS A 12 6.81 -6.79 16.36
C CYS A 12 6.46 -7.76 17.52
N ALA A 13 7.43 -8.13 18.34
CA ALA A 13 7.18 -8.96 19.53
C ALA A 13 6.21 -8.27 20.50
N ALA A 14 6.37 -6.96 20.72
CA ALA A 14 5.50 -6.20 21.61
C ALA A 14 4.04 -6.21 21.14
N VAL A 15 3.79 -5.99 19.83
CA VAL A 15 2.44 -5.98 19.29
C VAL A 15 1.83 -7.38 19.17
N ARG A 16 2.63 -8.42 18.91
CA ARG A 16 2.17 -9.82 18.87
C ARG A 16 1.82 -10.36 20.26
N LEU A 17 2.50 -9.88 21.30
CA LEU A 17 2.19 -10.20 22.70
C LEU A 17 1.15 -9.27 23.31
N GLU A 18 0.60 -8.32 22.54
CA GLU A 18 -0.44 -7.37 22.96
C GLU A 18 -0.05 -6.56 24.22
N ILE A 19 1.27 -6.27 24.37
CA ILE A 19 1.81 -5.59 25.57
C ILE A 19 1.16 -4.21 25.74
N ALA A 20 1.00 -3.46 24.64
CA ALA A 20 0.41 -2.12 24.68
C ALA A 20 -1.08 -2.16 25.07
N ASP A 21 -1.81 -3.16 24.59
CA ASP A 21 -3.23 -3.36 24.94
C ASP A 21 -3.38 -3.79 26.39
N ALA A 22 -2.48 -4.66 26.90
CA ALA A 22 -2.45 -5.08 28.28
C ALA A 22 -2.14 -3.93 29.25
N LEU A 23 -1.25 -3.00 28.87
CA LEU A 23 -0.93 -1.81 29.67
C LEU A 23 -2.09 -0.81 29.71
N GLY A 24 -2.84 -0.65 28.60
CA GLY A 24 -3.89 0.36 28.50
C GLY A 24 -3.38 1.78 28.74
N ASP A 25 -4.15 2.58 29.48
CA ASP A 25 -3.82 3.98 29.82
C ASP A 25 -3.08 4.12 31.15
N GLY A 26 -2.80 3.01 31.83
CA GLY A 26 -2.23 2.98 33.17
C GLY A 26 -0.79 2.47 33.22
N GLU A 27 -0.38 2.15 34.45
CA GLU A 27 0.83 1.40 34.72
C GLU A 27 0.49 -0.01 35.21
N GLN A 28 1.31 -0.99 34.88
CA GLN A 28 1.12 -2.36 35.37
C GLN A 28 2.44 -2.98 35.82
N HIS A 29 2.35 -3.83 36.83
CA HIS A 29 3.48 -4.59 37.34
C HIS A 29 3.84 -5.74 36.38
N LEU A 30 5.13 -6.05 36.30
CA LEU A 30 5.67 -7.13 35.44
C LEU A 30 4.93 -8.47 35.63
N ASP A 31 4.56 -8.82 36.87
CA ASP A 31 3.90 -10.10 37.13
C ASP A 31 2.49 -10.15 36.52
N GLU A 32 1.76 -9.03 36.56
CA GLU A 32 0.44 -8.88 35.93
C GLU A 32 0.55 -8.95 34.40
N LEU A 33 1.54 -8.26 33.83
CA LEU A 33 1.82 -8.30 32.39
C LEU A 33 2.22 -9.70 31.94
N ALA A 34 3.01 -10.43 32.72
CA ALA A 34 3.41 -11.79 32.39
C ALA A 34 2.20 -12.73 32.32
N VAL A 35 1.24 -12.58 33.26
CA VAL A 35 -0.03 -13.31 33.22
C VAL A 35 -0.90 -12.90 32.05
N ALA A 36 -1.08 -11.60 31.83
CA ALA A 36 -1.92 -11.06 30.76
C ALA A 36 -1.43 -11.48 29.36
N THR A 37 -0.12 -11.50 29.16
CA THR A 37 0.51 -11.85 27.86
C THR A 37 0.85 -13.35 27.73
N GLY A 38 0.63 -14.14 28.78
CA GLY A 38 1.02 -15.56 28.80
C GLY A 38 2.52 -15.78 28.65
N SER A 39 3.33 -14.81 29.08
CA SER A 39 4.79 -14.81 28.85
C SER A 39 5.57 -15.28 30.10
N ASP A 40 6.76 -15.84 29.84
CA ASP A 40 7.73 -16.05 30.91
C ASP A 40 8.17 -14.69 31.48
N ARG A 41 8.14 -14.58 32.82
CA ARG A 41 8.39 -13.34 33.54
C ARG A 41 9.77 -12.73 33.23
N ASP A 42 10.81 -13.54 33.27
CA ASP A 42 12.18 -13.02 33.12
C ASP A 42 12.50 -12.66 31.67
N ALA A 43 11.98 -13.42 30.72
CA ALA A 43 12.06 -13.10 29.29
C ALA A 43 11.26 -11.83 28.97
N LEU A 44 10.05 -11.69 29.50
CA LEU A 44 9.23 -10.49 29.33
C LEU A 44 9.93 -9.26 29.91
N TYR A 45 10.51 -9.34 31.10
CA TYR A 45 11.26 -8.22 31.70
C TYR A 45 12.37 -7.71 30.79
N ARG A 46 13.11 -8.61 30.16
CA ARG A 46 14.17 -8.24 29.20
C ARG A 46 13.58 -7.50 27.98
N LEU A 47 12.44 -7.95 27.46
CA LEU A 47 11.73 -7.29 26.36
C LEU A 47 11.23 -5.89 26.77
N LEU A 48 10.58 -5.76 27.93
CA LEU A 48 10.07 -4.48 28.44
C LEU A 48 11.19 -3.45 28.64
N ARG A 49 12.37 -3.89 29.16
CA ARG A 49 13.55 -3.03 29.27
C ARG A 49 14.07 -2.57 27.91
N ALA A 50 14.07 -3.46 26.91
CA ALA A 50 14.47 -3.08 25.55
C ALA A 50 13.49 -2.06 24.94
N LEU A 51 12.18 -2.25 25.17
CA LEU A 51 11.13 -1.31 24.74
C LEU A 51 11.25 0.04 25.47
N ALA A 52 11.60 0.04 26.76
CA ALA A 52 11.88 1.27 27.48
C ALA A 52 13.16 1.96 26.94
N GLY A 53 14.19 1.18 26.61
CA GLY A 53 15.44 1.70 26.03
C GLY A 53 15.27 2.34 24.66
N ILE A 54 14.25 1.97 23.88
CA ILE A 54 13.90 2.59 22.59
C ILE A 54 12.80 3.65 22.73
N GLY A 55 12.35 3.94 23.96
CA GLY A 55 11.42 5.03 24.26
C GLY A 55 9.93 4.70 24.10
N VAL A 56 9.57 3.45 23.86
CA VAL A 56 8.18 2.99 23.69
C VAL A 56 7.47 2.85 25.05
N LEU A 57 8.20 2.37 26.06
CA LEU A 57 7.74 2.25 27.44
C LEU A 57 8.55 3.15 28.37
N THR A 58 8.04 3.33 29.56
CA THR A 58 8.80 3.85 30.70
C THR A 58 8.64 2.89 31.89
N GLU A 59 9.71 2.63 32.62
CA GLU A 59 9.65 1.98 33.94
C GLU A 59 9.39 3.07 34.97
N VAL A 60 8.16 3.15 35.47
CA VAL A 60 7.69 4.22 36.38
C VAL A 60 8.26 4.01 37.78
N THR A 61 8.19 2.77 38.26
CA THR A 61 8.83 2.29 39.48
C THR A 61 9.44 0.91 39.19
N PRO A 62 10.31 0.35 40.03
CA PRO A 62 10.89 -0.96 39.74
C PRO A 62 9.84 -2.02 39.39
N PHE A 63 9.99 -2.61 38.20
CA PHE A 63 9.10 -3.62 37.63
C PHE A 63 7.68 -3.12 37.25
N CYS A 64 7.39 -1.82 37.33
CA CYS A 64 6.13 -1.23 36.88
C CYS A 64 6.37 -0.44 35.60
N PHE A 65 5.58 -0.73 34.55
CA PHE A 65 5.74 -0.16 33.23
C PHE A 65 4.49 0.57 32.76
N ALA A 66 4.67 1.63 31.99
CA ALA A 66 3.60 2.37 31.33
C ALA A 66 4.00 2.71 29.87
N LEU A 67 2.98 2.97 29.03
CA LEU A 67 3.21 3.46 27.67
C LEU A 67 3.67 4.93 27.70
N THR A 68 4.67 5.24 26.86
CA THR A 68 4.98 6.63 26.53
C THR A 68 4.05 7.14 25.41
N PRO A 69 4.03 8.44 25.10
CA PRO A 69 3.32 8.95 23.93
C PRO A 69 3.73 8.26 22.61
N LEU A 70 5.00 7.81 22.49
CA LEU A 70 5.48 7.02 21.33
C LEU A 70 4.93 5.60 21.35
N GLY A 71 4.60 5.05 22.51
CA GLY A 71 4.07 3.70 22.67
C GLY A 71 2.56 3.59 22.50
N GLN A 72 1.81 4.68 22.68
CA GLN A 72 0.35 4.66 22.59
C GLN A 72 -0.18 4.13 21.24
N PRO A 73 0.40 4.49 20.06
CA PRO A 73 -0.06 3.96 18.79
C PRO A 73 0.15 2.45 18.57
N LEU A 74 0.86 1.75 19.47
CA LEU A 74 0.98 0.29 19.39
C LEU A 74 -0.27 -0.47 19.81
N ARG A 75 -1.20 0.18 20.51
CA ARG A 75 -2.51 -0.41 20.85
C ARG A 75 -3.35 -0.57 19.59
N ARG A 76 -4.12 -1.68 19.52
CA ARG A 76 -4.99 -1.96 18.36
C ARG A 76 -6.12 -0.94 18.21
N ASP A 77 -6.67 -0.49 19.32
CA ASP A 77 -7.83 0.41 19.37
C ASP A 77 -7.47 1.90 19.42
N ALA A 78 -6.17 2.24 19.45
CA ALA A 78 -5.75 3.63 19.51
C ALA A 78 -6.06 4.36 18.20
N PRO A 79 -6.50 5.62 18.26
CA PRO A 79 -6.54 6.48 17.07
C PRO A 79 -5.14 6.57 16.44
N GLY A 80 -5.03 6.28 15.13
CA GLY A 80 -3.74 6.23 14.44
C GLY A 80 -2.87 5.03 14.85
N SER A 81 -3.50 3.89 15.19
CA SER A 81 -2.79 2.66 15.53
C SER A 81 -1.82 2.24 14.42
N VAL A 82 -0.60 1.95 14.78
CA VAL A 82 0.43 1.41 13.88
C VAL A 82 0.59 -0.12 14.02
N TRP A 83 -0.30 -0.77 14.78
CA TRP A 83 -0.23 -2.21 15.03
C TRP A 83 -0.13 -3.01 13.73
N ALA A 84 -1.07 -2.79 12.82
CA ALA A 84 -1.12 -3.51 11.55
C ALA A 84 0.12 -3.24 10.69
N SER A 85 0.59 -2.00 10.64
CA SER A 85 1.81 -1.63 9.91
C SER A 85 3.04 -2.33 10.46
N ILE A 86 3.21 -2.41 11.79
CA ILE A 86 4.34 -3.12 12.41
C ILE A 86 4.27 -4.62 12.08
N VAL A 87 3.10 -5.25 12.20
CA VAL A 87 2.94 -6.67 11.86
C VAL A 87 3.23 -6.89 10.38
N PHE A 88 2.69 -6.05 9.50
CA PHE A 88 2.91 -6.17 8.07
C PHE A 88 4.40 -6.06 7.71
N TRP A 89 5.06 -4.95 8.08
CA TRP A 89 6.43 -4.68 7.69
C TRP A 89 7.47 -5.54 8.43
N ALA A 90 7.32 -5.69 9.75
CA ALA A 90 8.34 -6.34 10.56
C ALA A 90 8.11 -7.85 10.74
N ASP A 91 6.96 -8.39 10.35
CA ASP A 91 6.67 -9.82 10.44
C ASP A 91 6.32 -10.44 9.09
N LEU A 92 5.21 -10.05 8.48
CA LEU A 92 4.71 -10.73 7.27
C LEU A 92 5.67 -10.59 6.08
N LEU A 93 6.33 -9.44 5.91
CA LEU A 93 7.29 -9.20 4.84
C LEU A 93 8.74 -9.51 5.22
N ALA A 94 9.02 -9.89 6.47
CA ALA A 94 10.40 -10.13 6.93
C ALA A 94 11.15 -11.17 6.09
N ASP A 95 10.45 -12.23 5.69
CA ASP A 95 11.04 -13.29 4.87
C ASP A 95 11.44 -12.75 3.47
N SER A 96 10.62 -11.89 2.87
CA SER A 96 10.90 -11.31 1.55
C SER A 96 12.23 -10.55 1.53
N TRP A 97 12.52 -9.80 2.58
CA TRP A 97 13.77 -9.05 2.69
C TRP A 97 15.01 -9.93 2.86
N THR A 98 14.87 -11.18 3.34
CA THR A 98 15.99 -12.12 3.40
C THR A 98 16.41 -12.60 2.02
N TYR A 99 15.52 -12.56 1.03
CA TYR A 99 15.76 -12.93 -0.36
C TYR A 99 16.17 -11.75 -1.26
N LEU A 100 16.40 -10.55 -0.73
CA LEU A 100 16.70 -9.37 -1.53
C LEU A 100 17.90 -9.57 -2.47
N ALA A 101 18.95 -10.23 -2.00
CA ALA A 101 20.14 -10.49 -2.82
C ALA A 101 19.82 -11.38 -4.03
N GLU A 102 18.96 -12.37 -3.83
CA GLU A 102 18.48 -13.28 -4.88
C GLU A 102 17.60 -12.53 -5.87
N CYS A 103 16.69 -11.68 -5.40
CA CYS A 103 15.85 -10.83 -6.24
C CYS A 103 16.70 -9.88 -7.11
N VAL A 104 17.74 -9.28 -6.54
CA VAL A 104 18.69 -8.42 -7.28
C VAL A 104 19.43 -9.22 -8.37
N ARG A 105 19.87 -10.44 -8.07
CA ARG A 105 20.53 -11.32 -9.06
C ARG A 105 19.58 -11.78 -10.17
N ALA A 106 18.30 -11.99 -9.84
CA ALA A 106 17.27 -12.39 -10.81
C ALA A 106 16.80 -11.25 -11.72
N GLY A 107 17.19 -10.00 -11.45
CA GLY A 107 16.86 -8.85 -12.29
C GLY A 107 15.41 -8.36 -12.17
N GLY A 108 14.72 -8.71 -11.07
CA GLY A 108 13.36 -8.23 -10.80
C GLY A 108 12.24 -8.99 -11.52
N ASP A 109 12.56 -10.09 -12.21
CA ASP A 109 11.52 -10.93 -12.84
C ASP A 109 10.66 -11.69 -11.83
N LEU A 110 11.20 -11.92 -10.63
CA LEU A 110 10.53 -12.61 -9.54
C LEU A 110 10.79 -11.90 -8.21
N GLY A 111 9.74 -11.52 -7.50
CA GLY A 111 9.84 -11.15 -6.09
C GLY A 111 10.07 -12.37 -5.19
N ALA A 112 10.45 -12.12 -3.94
CA ALA A 112 10.78 -13.18 -2.99
C ALA A 112 9.62 -14.17 -2.76
N LEU A 113 8.37 -13.69 -2.79
CA LEU A 113 7.20 -14.57 -2.62
C LEU A 113 7.14 -15.63 -3.71
N ALA A 114 7.40 -15.26 -4.96
CA ALA A 114 7.43 -16.20 -6.09
C ALA A 114 8.68 -17.12 -6.04
N VAL A 115 9.83 -16.60 -5.56
CA VAL A 115 11.03 -17.42 -5.36
C VAL A 115 10.78 -18.47 -4.28
N MET A 116 10.22 -18.07 -3.14
CA MET A 116 9.87 -18.97 -2.03
C MET A 116 8.87 -20.05 -2.45
N GLU A 117 7.82 -19.66 -3.21
CA GLU A 117 6.83 -20.59 -3.72
C GLU A 117 7.48 -21.64 -4.64
N ARG A 118 8.35 -21.20 -5.56
CA ARG A 118 9.12 -22.09 -6.44
C ARG A 118 10.01 -23.06 -5.67
N GLU A 119 10.55 -22.65 -4.53
CA GLU A 119 11.38 -23.47 -3.65
C GLU A 119 10.57 -24.32 -2.67
N GLY A 120 9.23 -24.20 -2.70
CA GLY A 120 8.33 -24.92 -1.78
C GLY A 120 8.38 -24.35 -0.35
N VAL A 121 8.89 -23.15 -0.17
CA VAL A 121 8.98 -22.46 1.13
C VAL A 121 7.71 -21.65 1.35
N LYS A 122 7.00 -21.91 2.45
CA LYS A 122 5.86 -21.11 2.86
C LYS A 122 6.32 -19.83 3.56
N SER A 123 6.02 -18.68 2.99
CA SER A 123 6.27 -17.38 3.60
C SER A 123 5.42 -17.18 4.87
N ARG A 124 5.78 -16.22 5.71
CA ARG A 124 4.94 -15.79 6.85
C ARG A 124 3.59 -15.30 6.37
N TRP A 125 3.57 -14.57 5.27
CA TRP A 125 2.34 -14.14 4.62
C TRP A 125 1.38 -15.30 4.35
N SER A 126 1.86 -16.38 3.72
CA SER A 126 1.02 -17.54 3.36
C SER A 126 0.57 -18.38 4.55
N ARG A 127 1.17 -18.18 5.73
CA ARG A 127 0.84 -18.87 6.98
C ARG A 127 -0.05 -18.07 7.91
N GLU A 128 -0.18 -16.75 7.69
CA GLU A 128 -1.00 -15.85 8.51
C GLU A 128 -2.45 -15.86 7.99
N PRO A 129 -3.42 -16.38 8.76
CA PRO A 129 -4.82 -16.43 8.32
C PRO A 129 -5.41 -15.05 8.01
N ASP A 130 -4.98 -14.04 8.77
CA ASP A 130 -5.47 -12.66 8.69
C ASP A 130 -4.57 -11.75 7.83
N ALA A 131 -3.61 -12.33 7.05
CA ALA A 131 -2.63 -11.56 6.28
C ALA A 131 -3.28 -10.46 5.43
N GLN A 132 -4.37 -10.80 4.73
CA GLN A 132 -5.08 -9.84 3.89
C GLN A 132 -5.76 -8.73 4.70
N ALA A 133 -6.33 -9.06 5.86
CA ALA A 133 -6.93 -8.06 6.75
C ALA A 133 -5.85 -7.14 7.34
N ILE A 134 -4.71 -7.70 7.74
CA ILE A 134 -3.54 -6.94 8.23
C ILE A 134 -3.00 -6.02 7.14
N PHE A 135 -2.86 -6.52 5.90
CA PHE A 135 -2.46 -5.70 4.75
C PHE A 135 -3.42 -4.52 4.57
N HIS A 136 -4.72 -4.78 4.49
CA HIS A 136 -5.70 -3.71 4.35
C HIS A 136 -5.66 -2.73 5.52
N ALA A 137 -5.49 -3.20 6.75
CA ALA A 137 -5.37 -2.34 7.92
C ALA A 137 -4.05 -1.53 7.90
N ALA A 138 -2.94 -2.13 7.47
CA ALA A 138 -1.64 -1.44 7.37
C ALA A 138 -1.64 -0.30 6.34
N PHE A 139 -2.48 -0.42 5.30
CA PHE A 139 -2.66 0.57 4.24
C PHE A 139 -4.04 1.23 4.26
N ALA A 140 -4.90 0.94 5.25
CA ALA A 140 -6.23 1.52 5.38
C ALA A 140 -6.19 3.00 5.77
N GLU A 141 -5.03 3.51 6.16
CA GLU A 141 -4.80 4.91 6.39
C GLU A 141 -4.00 5.54 5.24
N PRO A 142 -4.72 5.83 4.14
CA PRO A 142 -5.02 7.22 3.90
C PRO A 142 -6.34 7.53 4.60
N THR A 143 -6.30 8.49 5.51
CA THR A 143 -7.52 9.00 6.13
C THR A 143 -8.53 9.40 5.03
N ALA A 144 -9.80 9.50 5.35
CA ALA A 144 -10.78 10.05 4.39
C ALA A 144 -10.32 11.41 3.82
N SER A 145 -9.55 12.16 4.62
CA SER A 145 -8.87 13.40 4.23
C SER A 145 -7.83 13.19 3.12
N ASP A 146 -7.02 12.12 3.20
CA ASP A 146 -6.00 11.85 2.16
C ASP A 146 -6.65 11.45 0.84
N MET A 147 -7.71 10.64 0.88
CA MET A 147 -8.48 10.29 -0.32
C MET A 147 -9.15 11.51 -0.94
N ALA A 148 -9.70 12.43 -0.12
CA ALA A 148 -10.25 13.69 -0.59
C ALA A 148 -9.18 14.60 -1.20
N THR A 149 -7.97 14.65 -0.61
CA THR A 149 -6.82 15.39 -1.16
C THR A 149 -6.43 14.87 -2.53
N VAL A 150 -6.37 13.54 -2.69
CA VAL A 150 -6.06 12.89 -3.98
C VAL A 150 -7.16 13.16 -4.99
N ALA A 151 -8.42 12.97 -4.60
CA ALA A 151 -9.58 13.25 -5.47
C ALA A 151 -9.62 14.72 -5.90
N GLY A 152 -9.26 15.66 -5.01
CA GLY A 152 -9.21 17.09 -5.30
C GLY A 152 -8.00 17.54 -6.12
N ALA A 153 -6.98 16.71 -6.28
CA ALA A 153 -5.78 17.04 -7.06
C ALA A 153 -6.00 16.96 -8.58
N TYR A 154 -7.11 16.39 -9.03
CA TYR A 154 -7.49 16.32 -10.44
C TYR A 154 -8.94 16.78 -10.64
N ASP A 155 -9.21 17.46 -11.74
CA ASP A 155 -10.56 17.93 -12.10
C ASP A 155 -11.38 16.82 -12.79
N PHE A 156 -12.22 16.14 -12.03
CA PHE A 156 -13.15 15.12 -12.52
C PHE A 156 -14.51 15.70 -12.99
N SER A 157 -14.72 17.00 -13.01
CA SER A 157 -16.01 17.64 -13.32
C SER A 157 -16.60 17.26 -14.69
N ARG A 158 -15.74 16.82 -15.61
CA ARG A 158 -16.13 16.39 -16.97
C ARG A 158 -16.26 14.87 -17.11
N CYS A 159 -16.04 14.12 -16.04
CA CYS A 159 -16.12 12.66 -16.07
C CYS A 159 -17.50 12.21 -15.59
N HIS A 160 -18.28 11.59 -16.47
CA HIS A 160 -19.56 10.96 -16.12
C HIS A 160 -19.35 9.57 -15.53
N VAL A 161 -18.30 8.86 -15.98
CA VAL A 161 -17.94 7.53 -15.48
C VAL A 161 -16.46 7.49 -15.16
N VAL A 162 -16.12 7.06 -13.93
CA VAL A 162 -14.74 6.86 -13.46
C VAL A 162 -14.53 5.38 -13.15
N ALA A 163 -13.55 4.74 -13.79
CA ALA A 163 -13.14 3.36 -13.52
C ALA A 163 -11.92 3.35 -12.60
N ASP A 164 -12.05 2.74 -11.43
CA ASP A 164 -10.98 2.54 -10.45
C ASP A 164 -10.43 1.10 -10.59
N LEU A 165 -9.26 0.98 -11.18
CA LEU A 165 -8.63 -0.28 -11.54
C LEU A 165 -7.64 -0.71 -10.45
N GLY A 166 -7.95 -1.79 -9.74
CA GLY A 166 -7.22 -2.19 -8.54
C GLY A 166 -7.59 -1.33 -7.33
N GLY A 167 -8.85 -0.85 -7.29
CA GLY A 167 -9.31 0.13 -6.30
C GLY A 167 -9.51 -0.42 -4.89
N ALA A 168 -9.18 -1.68 -4.64
CA ALA A 168 -9.25 -2.35 -3.33
C ALA A 168 -10.61 -2.12 -2.63
N GLY A 169 -10.62 -1.33 -1.58
CA GLY A 169 -11.83 -1.01 -0.81
C GLY A 169 -12.69 0.11 -1.39
N GLY A 170 -12.34 0.71 -2.53
CA GLY A 170 -13.11 1.77 -3.17
C GLY A 170 -13.03 3.13 -2.48
N GLY A 171 -12.04 3.35 -1.60
CA GLY A 171 -11.92 4.59 -0.83
C GLY A 171 -11.73 5.82 -1.72
N LEU A 172 -10.83 5.74 -2.72
CA LEU A 172 -10.57 6.82 -3.65
C LEU A 172 -11.80 7.08 -4.54
N LEU A 173 -12.38 6.02 -5.11
CA LEU A 173 -13.59 6.14 -5.93
C LEU A 173 -14.73 6.77 -5.13
N SER A 174 -14.94 6.36 -3.87
CA SER A 174 -15.94 6.97 -2.97
C SER A 174 -15.71 8.46 -2.79
N ALA A 175 -14.48 8.90 -2.59
CA ALA A 175 -14.14 10.32 -2.42
C ALA A 175 -14.42 11.13 -3.72
N ILE A 176 -14.08 10.56 -4.89
CA ILE A 176 -14.39 11.17 -6.19
C ILE A 176 -15.90 11.29 -6.38
N LEU A 177 -16.66 10.20 -6.15
CA LEU A 177 -18.12 10.20 -6.33
C LEU A 177 -18.82 11.10 -5.32
N ALA A 178 -18.29 11.30 -4.11
CA ALA A 178 -18.82 12.25 -3.13
C ALA A 178 -18.68 13.70 -3.62
N ALA A 179 -17.53 14.03 -4.24
CA ALA A 179 -17.27 15.36 -4.79
C ALA A 179 -18.05 15.62 -6.10
N HIS A 180 -18.44 14.55 -6.82
CA HIS A 180 -19.13 14.63 -8.12
C HIS A 180 -20.44 13.82 -8.10
N PRO A 181 -21.57 14.39 -7.61
CA PRO A 181 -22.81 13.64 -7.41
C PRO A 181 -23.40 12.99 -8.65
N GLU A 182 -23.18 13.57 -9.84
CA GLU A 182 -23.70 13.08 -11.13
C GLU A 182 -22.82 11.97 -11.73
N ALA A 183 -21.60 11.76 -11.19
CA ALA A 183 -20.69 10.75 -11.71
C ALA A 183 -21.07 9.34 -11.21
N ARG A 184 -20.75 8.34 -12.03
CA ARG A 184 -20.84 6.92 -11.70
C ARG A 184 -19.44 6.32 -11.62
N GLY A 185 -19.30 5.23 -10.88
CA GLY A 185 -18.05 4.51 -10.73
C GLY A 185 -18.11 3.09 -11.29
N ILE A 186 -16.95 2.60 -11.73
CA ILE A 186 -16.71 1.18 -11.97
C ILE A 186 -15.51 0.81 -11.11
N LEU A 187 -15.67 -0.09 -10.13
CA LEU A 187 -14.56 -0.61 -9.32
C LEU A 187 -14.16 -1.97 -9.86
N VAL A 188 -12.91 -2.09 -10.24
CA VAL A 188 -12.34 -3.37 -10.75
C VAL A 188 -11.28 -3.86 -9.80
N ASP A 189 -11.41 -5.07 -9.30
CA ASP A 189 -10.38 -5.73 -8.49
C ASP A 189 -10.62 -7.25 -8.46
N ARG A 190 -9.74 -7.98 -7.80
CA ARG A 190 -9.94 -9.41 -7.53
C ARG A 190 -11.19 -9.62 -6.67
N LYS A 191 -11.79 -10.79 -6.81
CA LYS A 191 -13.07 -11.12 -6.16
C LYS A 191 -13.07 -10.83 -4.65
N GLU A 192 -11.99 -11.19 -3.96
CA GLU A 192 -11.87 -11.03 -2.51
C GLU A 192 -11.90 -9.55 -2.08
N ALA A 193 -11.29 -8.67 -2.88
CA ALA A 193 -11.31 -7.22 -2.66
C ALA A 193 -12.70 -6.63 -2.94
N ILE A 194 -13.34 -7.08 -4.03
CA ILE A 194 -14.71 -6.65 -4.42
C ILE A 194 -15.72 -6.96 -3.32
N ASP A 195 -15.67 -8.16 -2.72
CA ASP A 195 -16.59 -8.54 -1.64
C ASP A 195 -16.44 -7.61 -0.40
N GLY A 196 -15.24 -7.08 -0.16
CA GLY A 196 -14.95 -6.06 0.86
C GLY A 196 -15.42 -4.67 0.48
N ALA A 197 -15.19 -4.27 -0.77
CA ALA A 197 -15.56 -2.96 -1.31
C ALA A 197 -17.07 -2.75 -1.33
N ALA A 198 -17.85 -3.78 -1.66
CA ALA A 198 -19.31 -3.71 -1.69
C ALA A 198 -19.90 -3.18 -0.37
N ARG A 199 -19.43 -3.70 0.77
CA ARG A 199 -19.88 -3.27 2.09
C ARG A 199 -19.51 -1.82 2.39
N ARG A 200 -18.29 -1.40 2.02
CA ARG A 200 -17.81 -0.03 2.26
C ARG A 200 -18.52 0.99 1.39
N LEU A 201 -18.72 0.70 0.11
CA LEU A 201 -19.46 1.56 -0.81
C LEU A 201 -20.91 1.70 -0.40
N ALA A 202 -21.55 0.61 0.08
CA ALA A 202 -22.90 0.67 0.63
C ALA A 202 -22.97 1.56 1.88
N ALA A 203 -22.02 1.41 2.81
CA ALA A 203 -21.93 2.24 4.00
C ALA A 203 -21.70 3.73 3.68
N ALA A 204 -21.00 4.02 2.58
CA ALA A 204 -20.78 5.37 2.07
C ALA A 204 -21.94 5.91 1.22
N GLY A 205 -23.03 5.15 1.00
CA GLY A 205 -24.17 5.55 0.18
C GLY A 205 -23.87 5.58 -1.32
N MET A 206 -22.86 4.85 -1.79
CA MET A 206 -22.39 4.85 -3.18
C MET A 206 -22.81 3.61 -3.97
N ALA A 207 -23.52 2.64 -3.35
CA ALA A 207 -23.85 1.36 -3.99
C ALA A 207 -24.60 1.51 -5.32
N ASP A 208 -25.57 2.42 -5.40
CA ASP A 208 -26.40 2.63 -6.60
C ASP A 208 -25.65 3.34 -7.73
N ARG A 209 -24.48 3.90 -7.45
CA ARG A 209 -23.66 4.65 -8.41
C ARG A 209 -22.36 3.97 -8.77
N CYS A 210 -22.11 2.75 -8.26
CA CYS A 210 -20.85 2.05 -8.46
C CYS A 210 -21.09 0.62 -8.92
N ASP A 211 -20.62 0.29 -10.12
CA ASP A 211 -20.62 -1.06 -10.64
C ASP A 211 -19.35 -1.78 -10.14
N LEU A 212 -19.51 -2.99 -9.61
CA LEU A 212 -18.42 -3.80 -9.06
C LEU A 212 -18.08 -4.93 -10.04
N VAL A 213 -16.83 -4.96 -10.48
CA VAL A 213 -16.33 -5.92 -11.47
C VAL A 213 -15.19 -6.73 -10.89
N ALA A 214 -15.43 -8.01 -10.66
CA ALA A 214 -14.35 -8.93 -10.29
C ALA A 214 -13.57 -9.34 -11.56
N GLY A 215 -12.25 -9.13 -11.57
CA GLY A 215 -11.41 -9.44 -12.73
C GLY A 215 -9.91 -9.34 -12.45
N ASP A 216 -9.12 -9.73 -13.44
CA ASP A 216 -7.67 -9.56 -13.44
C ASP A 216 -7.30 -8.55 -14.54
N LEU A 217 -6.62 -7.48 -14.15
CA LEU A 217 -6.17 -6.43 -15.07
C LEU A 217 -5.20 -6.94 -16.14
N LEU A 218 -4.51 -8.04 -15.86
CA LEU A 218 -3.66 -8.74 -16.85
C LEU A 218 -4.47 -9.42 -17.95
N GLU A 219 -5.75 -9.69 -17.72
CA GLU A 219 -6.63 -10.33 -18.70
C GLU A 219 -7.47 -9.30 -19.46
N ALA A 220 -8.19 -8.45 -18.74
CA ALA A 220 -9.07 -7.45 -19.35
C ALA A 220 -9.34 -6.26 -18.43
N VAL A 221 -9.73 -5.14 -19.06
CA VAL A 221 -10.21 -3.92 -18.40
C VAL A 221 -11.58 -3.58 -19.01
N PRO A 222 -12.63 -3.25 -18.22
CA PRO A 222 -13.92 -2.85 -18.75
C PRO A 222 -13.84 -1.53 -19.50
N GLY A 223 -14.63 -1.40 -20.56
CA GLY A 223 -14.79 -0.14 -21.29
C GLY A 223 -15.86 0.77 -20.69
N GLY A 224 -16.03 1.96 -21.29
CA GLY A 224 -17.14 2.85 -21.01
C GLY A 224 -16.88 3.92 -19.96
N ALA A 225 -15.64 4.11 -19.52
CA ALA A 225 -15.29 5.19 -18.61
C ALA A 225 -14.63 6.38 -19.32
N ASP A 226 -14.85 7.58 -18.79
CA ASP A 226 -14.19 8.81 -19.22
C ASP A 226 -12.79 8.93 -18.61
N ALA A 227 -12.65 8.49 -17.34
CA ALA A 227 -11.38 8.42 -16.64
C ALA A 227 -11.15 7.01 -16.08
N TYR A 228 -9.95 6.51 -16.28
CA TYR A 228 -9.43 5.26 -15.70
C TYR A 228 -8.35 5.63 -14.71
N ILE A 229 -8.54 5.27 -13.44
CA ILE A 229 -7.58 5.57 -12.38
C ILE A 229 -6.94 4.28 -11.88
N MET A 230 -5.65 4.32 -11.59
CA MET A 230 -4.90 3.28 -10.88
C MET A 230 -4.06 3.95 -9.79
N LYS A 231 -4.28 3.58 -8.53
CA LYS A 231 -3.50 4.11 -7.41
C LYS A 231 -2.67 3.01 -6.77
N SER A 232 -1.35 3.13 -6.86
CA SER A 232 -0.39 2.15 -6.29
C SER A 232 -0.66 0.72 -6.81
N VAL A 233 -0.81 0.59 -8.13
CA VAL A 233 -1.10 -0.67 -8.81
C VAL A 233 0.08 -1.10 -9.66
N LEU A 234 0.51 -0.26 -10.61
CA LEU A 234 1.51 -0.65 -11.60
C LEU A 234 2.92 -0.81 -11.01
N HIS A 235 3.19 -0.20 -9.87
CA HIS A 235 4.44 -0.40 -9.14
C HIS A 235 4.63 -1.85 -8.67
N GLY A 236 3.53 -2.59 -8.44
CA GLY A 236 3.58 -4.01 -8.08
C GLY A 236 3.96 -4.96 -9.21
N TYR A 237 4.19 -4.44 -10.42
CA TYR A 237 4.45 -5.22 -11.62
C TYR A 237 5.77 -4.83 -12.29
N ASN A 238 6.46 -5.81 -12.90
CA ASN A 238 7.56 -5.56 -13.81
C ASN A 238 7.07 -4.90 -15.12
N ASP A 239 7.98 -4.40 -15.95
CA ASP A 239 7.62 -3.63 -17.15
C ASP A 239 6.80 -4.44 -18.17
N ALA A 240 7.01 -5.75 -18.27
CA ALA A 240 6.26 -6.61 -19.20
C ALA A 240 4.79 -6.72 -18.78
N SER A 241 4.54 -7.00 -17.49
CA SER A 241 3.20 -7.09 -16.92
C SER A 241 2.50 -5.73 -16.87
N ALA A 242 3.21 -4.66 -16.48
CA ALA A 242 2.68 -3.30 -16.48
C ALA A 242 2.27 -2.88 -17.90
N ARG A 243 3.08 -3.17 -18.91
CA ARG A 243 2.72 -2.91 -20.33
C ARG A 243 1.47 -3.67 -20.73
N ARG A 244 1.33 -4.94 -20.33
CA ARG A 244 0.14 -5.73 -20.64
C ARG A 244 -1.12 -5.11 -20.05
N ILE A 245 -1.09 -4.68 -18.78
CA ILE A 245 -2.20 -3.97 -18.14
C ILE A 245 -2.53 -2.67 -18.90
N LEU A 246 -1.52 -1.87 -19.21
CA LEU A 246 -1.68 -0.64 -19.97
C LEU A 246 -2.28 -0.89 -21.36
N THR A 247 -1.86 -1.96 -22.06
CA THR A 247 -2.42 -2.35 -23.36
C THR A 247 -3.91 -2.73 -23.23
N ASN A 248 -4.30 -3.42 -22.17
CA ASN A 248 -5.70 -3.72 -21.88
C ASN A 248 -6.51 -2.44 -21.64
N CYS A 249 -5.95 -1.46 -20.91
CA CYS A 249 -6.55 -0.13 -20.77
C CYS A 249 -6.72 0.56 -22.12
N PHE A 250 -5.65 0.60 -22.93
CA PHE A 250 -5.69 1.23 -24.26
C PHE A 250 -6.79 0.65 -25.17
N THR A 251 -6.96 -0.67 -25.11
CA THR A 251 -7.99 -1.37 -25.90
C THR A 251 -9.39 -0.99 -25.48
N SER A 252 -9.62 -0.75 -24.19
CA SER A 252 -10.94 -0.46 -23.62
C SER A 252 -11.29 1.03 -23.59
N MET A 253 -10.30 1.91 -23.72
CA MET A 253 -10.47 3.36 -23.67
C MET A 253 -10.84 3.94 -25.03
N THR A 254 -11.57 5.05 -25.03
CA THR A 254 -11.78 5.88 -26.22
C THR A 254 -10.64 6.91 -26.40
N ALA A 255 -10.65 7.68 -27.50
CA ALA A 255 -9.66 8.75 -27.70
C ALA A 255 -9.82 9.92 -26.71
N GLU A 256 -11.03 10.09 -26.18
CA GLU A 256 -11.39 11.14 -25.22
C GLU A 256 -11.10 10.75 -23.77
N SER A 257 -10.96 9.44 -23.49
CA SER A 257 -10.71 8.93 -22.14
C SER A 257 -9.34 9.40 -21.61
N ARG A 258 -9.22 9.45 -20.29
CA ARG A 258 -7.98 9.79 -19.56
C ARG A 258 -7.55 8.61 -18.71
N LEU A 259 -6.24 8.31 -18.74
CA LEU A 259 -5.59 7.40 -17.82
C LEU A 259 -4.86 8.21 -16.76
N LEU A 260 -5.15 7.95 -15.49
CA LEU A 260 -4.59 8.65 -14.35
C LEU A 260 -3.88 7.63 -13.46
N LEU A 261 -2.56 7.60 -13.53
CA LEU A 261 -1.75 6.74 -12.68
C LEU A 261 -1.31 7.53 -11.46
N MET A 262 -1.70 7.08 -10.28
CA MET A 262 -1.32 7.67 -9.00
C MET A 262 -0.22 6.81 -8.39
N GLU A 263 1.02 7.15 -8.70
CA GLU A 263 2.19 6.34 -8.38
C GLU A 263 3.28 7.22 -7.74
N VAL A 264 4.17 6.59 -7.00
CA VAL A 264 5.42 7.24 -6.59
C VAL A 264 6.25 7.51 -7.84
N VAL A 265 6.67 8.77 -8.01
CA VAL A 265 7.57 9.15 -9.10
C VAL A 265 8.95 9.39 -8.51
N LEU A 266 9.88 8.48 -8.78
CA LEU A 266 11.24 8.58 -8.28
C LEU A 266 11.98 9.78 -8.88
N PRO A 267 12.87 10.43 -8.12
CA PRO A 267 13.74 11.46 -8.67
C PRO A 267 14.72 10.81 -9.67
N VAL A 268 14.99 11.50 -10.78
CA VAL A 268 15.97 11.05 -11.80
C VAL A 268 17.39 11.05 -11.23
N GLN A 269 17.66 11.94 -10.29
CA GLN A 269 18.96 12.07 -9.63
C GLN A 269 18.80 11.95 -8.11
N ILE A 270 19.79 11.33 -7.48
CA ILE A 270 19.82 11.19 -6.03
C ILE A 270 20.25 12.52 -5.41
N ASP A 271 19.29 13.23 -4.81
CA ASP A 271 19.55 14.42 -3.99
C ASP A 271 19.43 14.08 -2.51
N ARG A 272 20.56 13.96 -1.82
CA ARG A 272 20.60 13.63 -0.38
C ARG A 272 19.99 14.71 0.52
N ALA A 273 19.70 15.89 -0.02
CA ALA A 273 19.00 16.94 0.70
C ALA A 273 17.48 16.75 0.73
N ASP A 274 16.90 15.89 -0.15
CA ASP A 274 15.49 15.55 -0.08
C ASP A 274 15.24 14.60 1.13
N PRO A 275 14.48 15.05 2.15
CA PRO A 275 14.21 14.22 3.34
C PRO A 275 13.35 12.98 3.03
N ARG A 276 12.70 12.91 1.87
CA ARG A 276 11.87 11.78 1.44
C ARG A 276 12.69 10.69 0.75
N LEU A 277 13.91 11.02 0.29
CA LEU A 277 14.71 10.18 -0.62
C LEU A 277 14.89 8.76 -0.09
N GLU A 278 15.32 8.61 1.17
CA GLU A 278 15.54 7.28 1.77
C GLU A 278 14.27 6.42 1.72
N ARG A 279 13.12 7.00 2.09
CA ARG A 279 11.83 6.32 2.10
C ARG A 279 11.39 5.92 0.69
N LEU A 280 11.52 6.80 -0.31
CA LEU A 280 11.16 6.54 -1.70
C LEU A 280 11.99 5.40 -2.29
N LEU A 281 13.31 5.41 -2.07
CA LEU A 281 14.21 4.38 -2.60
C LEU A 281 14.04 3.04 -1.86
N LEU A 282 13.71 3.05 -0.56
CA LEU A 282 13.38 1.82 0.16
C LEU A 282 12.01 1.26 -0.25
N ALA A 283 11.05 2.11 -0.64
CA ALA A 283 9.79 1.67 -1.22
C ALA A 283 10.00 0.96 -2.56
N ASP A 284 10.87 1.47 -3.42
CA ASP A 284 11.26 0.80 -4.67
C ASP A 284 11.90 -0.57 -4.42
N LEU A 285 12.87 -0.65 -3.50
CA LEU A 285 13.46 -1.93 -3.11
C LEU A 285 12.42 -2.89 -2.51
N ASN A 286 11.40 -2.37 -1.84
CA ASN A 286 10.33 -3.21 -1.33
C ASN A 286 9.51 -3.83 -2.46
N MET A 287 9.22 -3.09 -3.54
CA MET A 287 8.56 -3.64 -4.72
C MET A 287 9.40 -4.77 -5.34
N LEU A 288 10.71 -4.54 -5.51
CA LEU A 288 11.62 -5.58 -5.98
C LEU A 288 11.60 -6.82 -5.08
N ALA A 289 11.73 -6.61 -3.75
CA ALA A 289 11.84 -7.71 -2.80
C ALA A 289 10.55 -8.52 -2.66
N VAL A 290 9.37 -7.89 -2.75
CA VAL A 290 8.09 -8.54 -2.46
C VAL A 290 7.45 -9.09 -3.72
N THR A 291 7.27 -8.27 -4.74
CA THR A 291 6.47 -8.58 -5.93
C THR A 291 7.29 -8.76 -7.21
N GLY A 292 8.54 -8.31 -7.23
CA GLY A 292 9.33 -8.16 -8.46
C GLY A 292 8.91 -6.94 -9.29
N GLY A 293 8.12 -6.06 -8.68
CA GLY A 293 7.72 -4.76 -9.25
C GLY A 293 8.79 -3.69 -9.07
N ARG A 294 8.42 -2.44 -9.37
CA ARG A 294 9.31 -1.28 -9.21
C ARG A 294 8.57 0.04 -9.19
N GLU A 295 9.09 0.98 -8.42
CA GLU A 295 8.77 2.39 -8.60
C GLU A 295 9.54 2.94 -9.83
N ARG A 296 9.01 4.00 -10.44
CA ARG A 296 9.58 4.53 -11.69
C ARG A 296 9.75 6.04 -11.62
N SER A 297 10.81 6.54 -12.22
CA SER A 297 10.99 7.96 -12.50
C SER A 297 10.11 8.41 -13.69
N ALA A 298 9.93 9.71 -13.86
CA ALA A 298 9.17 10.24 -14.99
C ALA A 298 9.77 9.80 -16.34
N THR A 299 11.11 9.71 -16.42
CA THR A 299 11.83 9.25 -17.64
C THR A 299 11.66 7.77 -17.93
N GLU A 300 11.23 6.95 -16.96
CA GLU A 300 10.90 5.54 -17.14
C GLU A 300 9.40 5.33 -17.42
N TRP A 301 8.53 6.17 -16.85
CA TRP A 301 7.10 6.13 -17.14
C TRP A 301 6.78 6.47 -18.60
N GLU A 302 7.45 7.50 -19.16
CA GLU A 302 7.18 7.96 -20.53
C GLU A 302 7.34 6.86 -21.59
N PRO A 303 8.47 6.13 -21.68
CA PRO A 303 8.62 5.04 -22.65
C PRO A 303 7.71 3.84 -22.36
N LEU A 304 7.40 3.54 -21.09
CA LEU A 304 6.47 2.47 -20.73
C LEU A 304 5.07 2.78 -21.27
N LEU A 305 4.56 3.98 -21.02
CA LEU A 305 3.27 4.47 -21.51
C LEU A 305 3.23 4.48 -23.04
N ALA A 306 4.26 5.03 -23.69
CA ALA A 306 4.37 5.08 -25.14
C ALA A 306 4.36 3.66 -25.75
N SER A 307 5.01 2.68 -25.12
CA SER A 307 5.02 1.28 -25.58
C SER A 307 3.65 0.60 -25.55
N ALA A 308 2.70 1.15 -24.79
CA ALA A 308 1.32 0.68 -24.69
C ALA A 308 0.32 1.57 -25.46
N GLY A 309 0.79 2.56 -26.21
CA GLY A 309 -0.03 3.43 -27.05
C GLY A 309 -0.53 4.71 -26.33
N PHE A 310 0.08 5.08 -25.20
CA PHE A 310 -0.30 6.29 -24.47
C PHE A 310 0.74 7.41 -24.64
N GLU A 311 0.27 8.64 -24.67
CA GLU A 311 1.08 9.86 -24.56
C GLU A 311 0.94 10.41 -23.12
N LEU A 312 2.05 10.52 -22.38
CA LEU A 312 2.09 11.21 -21.10
C LEU A 312 1.91 12.71 -21.32
N ARG A 313 0.86 13.30 -20.75
CA ARG A 313 0.53 14.73 -20.90
C ARG A 313 1.17 15.58 -19.82
N ARG A 314 1.09 15.15 -18.57
CA ARG A 314 1.63 15.87 -17.43
C ARG A 314 1.77 14.99 -16.21
N VAL A 315 2.61 15.43 -15.29
CA VAL A 315 2.78 14.85 -13.95
C VAL A 315 2.32 15.91 -12.94
N ILE A 316 1.34 15.58 -12.13
CA ILE A 316 0.71 16.48 -11.15
C ILE A 316 1.12 16.01 -9.76
N SER A 317 1.85 16.84 -9.02
CA SER A 317 2.18 16.54 -7.63
C SER A 317 0.94 16.65 -6.74
N VAL A 318 0.73 15.68 -5.85
CA VAL A 318 -0.35 15.72 -4.86
C VAL A 318 0.20 16.29 -3.55
N PRO A 319 -0.35 17.41 -3.05
CA PRO A 319 0.16 18.06 -1.84
C PRO A 319 0.18 17.11 -0.64
N GLY A 320 1.31 17.04 0.07
CA GLY A 320 1.47 16.22 1.27
C GLY A 320 1.57 14.71 1.02
N GLN A 321 1.61 14.27 -0.25
CA GLN A 321 1.75 12.87 -0.61
C GLN A 321 3.07 12.61 -1.33
N ASP A 322 3.52 11.35 -1.29
CA ASP A 322 4.73 10.92 -2.02
C ASP A 322 4.46 10.57 -3.47
N TYR A 323 3.21 10.31 -3.81
CA TYR A 323 2.83 10.02 -5.19
C TYR A 323 2.38 11.26 -5.95
N SER A 324 2.46 11.13 -7.27
CA SER A 324 1.96 12.10 -8.24
C SER A 324 0.91 11.45 -9.13
N ILE A 325 0.09 12.26 -9.79
CA ILE A 325 -0.83 11.80 -10.82
C ILE A 325 -0.15 11.98 -12.18
N LEU A 326 0.10 10.86 -12.86
CA LEU A 326 0.55 10.88 -14.25
C LEU A 326 -0.71 10.81 -15.13
N GLU A 327 -1.02 11.91 -15.81
CA GLU A 327 -2.11 11.96 -16.77
C GLU A 327 -1.62 11.56 -18.15
N ALA A 328 -2.20 10.48 -18.69
CA ALA A 328 -1.90 9.99 -20.04
C ALA A 328 -3.17 9.88 -20.86
N VAL A 329 -3.00 9.97 -22.19
CA VAL A 329 -4.10 9.87 -23.16
C VAL A 329 -3.75 8.82 -24.22
N PRO A 330 -4.75 8.10 -24.79
CA PRO A 330 -4.52 7.19 -25.90
C PRO A 330 -3.97 7.96 -27.13
N ASP A 331 -2.77 7.58 -27.59
CA ASP A 331 -2.20 8.11 -28.83
C ASP A 331 -2.61 7.23 -30.02
N ARG A 332 -3.73 7.59 -30.64
CA ARG A 332 -4.27 6.89 -31.81
C ARG A 332 -3.74 7.43 -33.15
N ARG A 333 -2.78 8.37 -33.15
CA ARG A 333 -2.21 8.96 -34.36
C ARG A 333 -1.47 7.95 -35.22
N GLY A 334 -0.82 6.93 -34.59
CA GLY A 334 -0.12 5.85 -35.29
C GLY A 334 -1.01 4.70 -35.79
N SER A 335 -2.26 4.59 -35.34
CA SER A 335 -3.16 3.47 -35.69
C SER A 335 -3.87 3.60 -37.05
N LYS A 336 -3.62 4.66 -37.83
CA LYS A 336 -4.23 4.86 -39.16
C LYS A 336 -3.35 4.32 -40.32
N MET A 337 -2.27 3.61 -40.02
CA MET A 337 -1.36 3.08 -41.05
C MET A 337 -1.10 1.56 -40.89
N GLN A 338 -2.16 0.78 -40.70
CA GLN A 338 -2.10 -0.66 -41.04
C GLN A 338 -3.39 -1.11 -41.68
#